data_cad2723b2484d625e480e5a8df50bd3b
#
_entry.id   cad2723b2484d625e480e5a8df50bd3b
#
_cell.length_a   1.000
_cell.length_b   1.000
_cell.length_c   1.000
_cell.angle_alpha   90.00
_cell.angle_beta   90.00
_cell.angle_gamma   90.00
#
_symmetry.space_group_name_H-M   'P 1'
#
loop_
_entity.id
_entity.type
_entity.pdbx_description
1 polymer ?
#
loop_
_entity_poly.entity_id
_entity_poly.type
_entity_poly.pdbx_seq_one_letter_code
_entity_poly.pdbx_strand_id
1 'polypeptide(L)'
;LLKNMQKVTREDISSVSKKYFDPKLMRVVVTGKGSDILTPLENIEFNGQKLEVLYYDKYGNGTDRPEFSKPLPEGLTAKSVMDGYIESIGGKDKLEGVKTKASISEASMQGMTIQVSNRQTTKKQMRVEVSMMGNVMQKTVVNQTKGYNEMQGQKMEMKREELENTLKDVSIFPELEIDPDQISLKGIVSVDGVDAYEIKWSDNKTFFYAVEGFLKLQTLE
;
A
#
# COMPACT_ATOMS: atom_id res chain seq x y z
N LEU A 1 35.67 16.35 -30.87
CA LEU A 1 34.55 16.76 -30.03
C LEU A 1 34.91 18.02 -29.23
N LEU A 2 35.98 18.03 -28.43
CA LEU A 2 36.43 19.13 -27.57
C LEU A 2 36.69 20.44 -28.34
N LYS A 3 37.37 20.40 -29.52
CA LYS A 3 37.60 21.56 -30.35
C LYS A 3 36.30 22.22 -30.87
N ASN A 4 35.23 21.44 -31.06
CA ASN A 4 33.94 21.99 -31.50
C ASN A 4 33.17 22.57 -30.30
N MET A 5 33.29 21.98 -29.11
CA MET A 5 32.66 22.54 -27.92
C MET A 5 33.24 23.91 -27.51
N GLN A 6 34.55 24.10 -27.69
CA GLN A 6 35.21 25.38 -27.41
C GLN A 6 34.82 26.52 -28.37
N LYS A 7 34.16 26.22 -29.50
CA LYS A 7 33.70 27.22 -30.46
C LYS A 7 32.25 27.65 -30.27
N VAL A 8 31.51 26.96 -29.39
CA VAL A 8 30.11 27.26 -29.10
C VAL A 8 30.01 28.57 -28.32
N THR A 9 29.33 29.52 -28.91
CA THR A 9 29.09 30.83 -28.30
C THR A 9 27.78 30.86 -27.49
N ARG A 10 27.61 31.90 -26.71
CA ARG A 10 26.35 32.16 -26.01
C ARG A 10 25.17 32.37 -26.95
N GLU A 11 25.47 33.02 -28.09
CA GLU A 11 24.53 33.29 -29.18
C GLU A 11 24.07 32.00 -29.85
N ASP A 12 24.98 31.04 -30.06
CA ASP A 12 24.66 29.73 -30.62
C ASP A 12 23.73 28.98 -29.70
N ILE A 13 24.02 28.96 -28.38
CA ILE A 13 23.15 28.32 -27.37
C ILE A 13 21.77 28.99 -27.36
N SER A 14 21.70 30.31 -27.37
CA SER A 14 20.43 31.05 -27.38
C SER A 14 19.60 30.75 -28.63
N SER A 15 20.26 30.71 -29.78
CA SER A 15 19.61 30.42 -31.08
C SER A 15 19.04 28.99 -31.11
N VAL A 16 19.84 28.01 -30.70
CA VAL A 16 19.44 26.61 -30.65
C VAL A 16 18.32 26.42 -29.62
N SER A 17 18.44 27.07 -28.46
CA SER A 17 17.42 27.02 -27.39
C SER A 17 16.07 27.54 -27.91
N LYS A 18 16.05 28.73 -28.56
CA LYS A 18 14.82 29.28 -29.13
C LYS A 18 14.20 28.40 -30.22
N LYS A 19 15.04 27.66 -30.95
CA LYS A 19 14.59 26.77 -32.04
C LYS A 19 13.97 25.46 -31.51
N TYR A 20 14.55 24.89 -30.45
CA TYR A 20 14.20 23.54 -30.00
C TYR A 20 13.42 23.49 -28.68
N PHE A 21 13.50 24.56 -27.87
CA PHE A 21 12.75 24.66 -26.60
C PHE A 21 11.61 25.68 -26.75
N ASP A 22 10.64 25.37 -27.61
CA ASP A 22 9.40 26.14 -27.68
C ASP A 22 8.46 25.69 -26.55
N PRO A 23 8.14 26.57 -25.57
CA PRO A 23 7.22 26.20 -24.46
C PRO A 23 5.86 25.72 -24.96
N LYS A 24 5.41 26.16 -26.14
CA LYS A 24 4.14 25.73 -26.73
C LYS A 24 4.15 24.28 -27.20
N LEU A 25 5.32 23.73 -27.49
CA LEU A 25 5.50 22.35 -27.93
C LEU A 25 5.92 21.41 -26.79
N MET A 26 6.20 21.95 -25.61
CA MET A 26 6.58 21.14 -24.45
C MET A 26 5.40 20.30 -23.97
N ARG A 27 5.72 19.11 -23.49
CA ARG A 27 4.78 18.22 -22.79
C ARG A 27 5.36 17.92 -21.42
N VAL A 28 4.54 18.06 -20.37
CA VAL A 28 4.89 17.68 -19.02
C VAL A 28 4.14 16.39 -18.72
N VAL A 29 4.87 15.33 -18.44
CA VAL A 29 4.29 14.03 -18.05
C VAL A 29 4.42 13.89 -16.55
N VAL A 30 3.30 13.67 -15.88
CA VAL A 30 3.24 13.47 -14.43
C VAL A 30 2.67 12.08 -14.14
N THR A 31 3.37 11.34 -13.31
CA THR A 31 2.90 10.05 -12.80
C THR A 31 2.85 10.12 -11.28
N GLY A 32 1.80 9.57 -10.68
CA GLY A 32 1.65 9.59 -9.23
C GLY A 32 0.26 9.13 -8.80
N LYS A 33 -0.01 9.23 -7.51
CA LYS A 33 -1.33 8.89 -6.96
C LYS A 33 -2.33 9.96 -7.39
N GLY A 34 -3.19 9.62 -8.35
CA GLY A 34 -4.11 10.54 -9.00
C GLY A 34 -5.04 11.28 -8.05
N SER A 35 -5.53 10.62 -6.99
CA SER A 35 -6.35 11.23 -5.93
C SER A 35 -5.70 12.45 -5.27
N ASP A 36 -4.37 12.45 -5.20
CA ASP A 36 -3.62 13.49 -4.48
C ASP A 36 -3.15 14.60 -5.43
N ILE A 37 -2.84 14.27 -6.69
CA ILE A 37 -2.19 15.18 -7.62
C ILE A 37 -3.12 15.77 -8.67
N LEU A 38 -4.27 15.15 -8.97
CA LEU A 38 -5.09 15.55 -10.11
C LEU A 38 -5.69 16.94 -9.93
N THR A 39 -6.36 17.20 -8.81
CA THR A 39 -6.98 18.50 -8.56
C THR A 39 -5.98 19.66 -8.58
N PRO A 40 -4.79 19.57 -7.96
CA PRO A 40 -3.73 20.56 -8.14
C PRO A 40 -3.30 20.75 -9.59
N LEU A 41 -3.10 19.66 -10.35
CA LEU A 41 -2.65 19.72 -11.76
C LEU A 41 -3.69 20.41 -12.66
N GLU A 42 -4.96 20.09 -12.48
CA GLU A 42 -6.07 20.70 -13.24
C GLU A 42 -6.22 22.20 -12.99
N ASN A 43 -5.63 22.72 -11.92
CA ASN A 43 -5.67 24.13 -11.57
C ASN A 43 -4.36 24.89 -11.87
N ILE A 44 -3.42 24.27 -12.56
CA ILE A 44 -2.19 24.97 -12.96
C ILE A 44 -2.49 25.96 -14.08
N GLU A 45 -2.03 27.18 -13.90
CA GLU A 45 -2.04 28.22 -14.90
C GLU A 45 -0.59 28.57 -15.32
N PHE A 46 -0.40 28.74 -16.61
CA PHE A 46 0.86 29.21 -17.18
C PHE A 46 0.58 30.45 -18.05
N ASN A 47 1.23 31.57 -17.73
CA ASN A 47 1.02 32.85 -18.39
C ASN A 47 -0.46 33.28 -18.44
N GLY A 48 -1.23 33.04 -17.37
CA GLY A 48 -2.65 33.38 -17.26
C GLY A 48 -3.58 32.48 -18.07
N GLN A 49 -3.09 31.37 -18.60
CA GLN A 49 -3.89 30.35 -19.27
C GLN A 49 -3.86 29.04 -18.48
N LYS A 50 -5.03 28.46 -18.27
CA LYS A 50 -5.15 27.12 -17.66
C LYS A 50 -4.57 26.08 -18.61
N LEU A 51 -3.71 25.20 -18.10
CA LEU A 51 -3.15 24.12 -18.89
C LEU A 51 -4.20 23.03 -19.09
N GLU A 52 -4.24 22.48 -20.31
CA GLU A 52 -5.04 21.30 -20.61
C GLU A 52 -4.38 20.05 -20.03
N VAL A 53 -5.14 19.28 -19.25
CA VAL A 53 -4.68 18.01 -18.70
C VAL A 53 -5.26 16.88 -19.55
N LEU A 54 -4.39 16.04 -20.10
CA LEU A 54 -4.74 14.85 -20.86
C LEU A 54 -4.50 13.62 -19.99
N TYR A 55 -5.40 12.65 -20.03
CA TYR A 55 -5.35 11.46 -19.19
C TYR A 55 -4.98 10.24 -20.01
N TYR A 56 -4.08 9.44 -19.47
CA TYR A 56 -3.59 8.22 -20.09
C TYR A 56 -3.56 7.07 -19.10
N ASP A 57 -3.85 5.87 -19.56
CA ASP A 57 -3.68 4.64 -18.79
C ASP A 57 -2.19 4.25 -18.67
N LYS A 58 -1.92 3.18 -17.92
CA LYS A 58 -0.54 2.66 -17.75
C LYS A 58 0.13 2.16 -19.03
N TYR A 59 -0.63 2.02 -20.13
CA TYR A 59 -0.13 1.61 -21.43
C TYR A 59 0.03 2.79 -22.41
N GLY A 60 -0.36 4.00 -21.99
CA GLY A 60 -0.28 5.21 -22.82
C GLY A 60 -1.49 5.42 -23.72
N ASN A 61 -2.61 4.70 -23.51
CA ASN A 61 -3.84 4.98 -24.23
C ASN A 61 -4.59 6.14 -23.56
N GLY A 62 -5.15 7.04 -24.37
CA GLY A 62 -5.99 8.12 -23.86
C GLY A 62 -7.23 7.56 -23.14
N THR A 63 -7.56 8.15 -22.00
CA THR A 63 -8.74 7.80 -21.22
C THR A 63 -9.51 9.04 -20.82
N ASP A 64 -10.73 8.87 -20.31
CA ASP A 64 -11.47 9.91 -19.63
C ASP A 64 -10.80 10.27 -18.29
N ARG A 65 -11.20 11.40 -17.71
CA ARG A 65 -10.76 11.82 -16.38
C ARG A 65 -11.02 10.71 -15.36
N PRO A 66 -9.99 10.20 -14.69
CA PRO A 66 -10.18 9.13 -13.74
C PRO A 66 -10.97 9.62 -12.51
N GLU A 67 -11.92 8.82 -12.09
CA GLU A 67 -12.63 8.99 -10.83
C GLU A 67 -11.94 8.16 -9.75
N PHE A 68 -11.52 8.82 -8.66
CA PHE A 68 -10.75 8.16 -7.59
C PHE A 68 -11.61 7.71 -6.41
N SER A 69 -12.84 8.20 -6.35
CA SER A 69 -13.80 7.76 -5.34
C SER A 69 -15.15 7.53 -5.99
N LYS A 70 -15.63 6.30 -5.90
CA LYS A 70 -17.00 5.97 -6.24
C LYS A 70 -17.89 6.26 -5.02
N PRO A 71 -19.13 6.73 -5.22
CA PRO A 71 -20.06 6.90 -4.11
C PRO A 71 -20.27 5.57 -3.39
N LEU A 72 -20.26 5.61 -2.08
CA LEU A 72 -20.59 4.45 -1.26
C LEU A 72 -22.07 4.10 -1.43
N PRO A 73 -22.43 2.82 -1.52
CA PRO A 73 -23.82 2.40 -1.44
C PRO A 73 -24.49 2.92 -0.15
N GLU A 74 -25.72 3.32 -0.25
CA GLU A 74 -26.48 3.80 0.91
C GLU A 74 -26.58 2.72 1.99
N GLY A 75 -26.32 3.08 3.24
CA GLY A 75 -26.35 2.16 4.37
C GLY A 75 -25.12 1.25 4.52
N LEU A 76 -24.14 1.34 3.64
CA LEU A 76 -22.91 0.56 3.76
C LEU A 76 -22.05 1.11 4.91
N THR A 77 -21.61 0.22 5.78
CA THR A 77 -20.78 0.55 6.96
C THR A 77 -19.47 -0.24 6.94
N ALA A 78 -18.47 0.20 7.71
CA ALA A 78 -17.25 -0.56 7.92
C ALA A 78 -17.56 -1.97 8.46
N LYS A 79 -18.52 -2.08 9.37
CA LYS A 79 -18.98 -3.36 9.91
C LYS A 79 -19.52 -4.27 8.81
N SER A 80 -20.38 -3.78 7.92
CA SER A 80 -20.95 -4.62 6.87
C SER A 80 -19.89 -5.12 5.87
N VAL A 81 -18.85 -4.34 5.59
CA VAL A 81 -17.72 -4.79 4.79
C VAL A 81 -16.92 -5.89 5.51
N MET A 82 -16.71 -5.74 6.82
CA MET A 82 -16.04 -6.77 7.63
C MET A 82 -16.84 -8.06 7.69
N ASP A 83 -18.15 -7.96 7.92
CA ASP A 83 -19.05 -9.11 7.95
C ASP A 83 -19.03 -9.84 6.60
N GLY A 84 -19.06 -9.08 5.48
CA GLY A 84 -18.93 -9.63 4.13
C GLY A 84 -17.61 -10.37 3.91
N TYR A 85 -16.50 -9.82 4.38
CA TYR A 85 -15.19 -10.50 4.33
C TYR A 85 -15.20 -11.79 5.16
N ILE A 86 -15.70 -11.75 6.39
CA ILE A 86 -15.79 -12.93 7.28
C ILE A 86 -16.61 -14.04 6.60
N GLU A 87 -17.75 -13.71 6.00
CA GLU A 87 -18.56 -14.67 5.26
C GLU A 87 -17.83 -15.23 4.03
N SER A 88 -17.13 -14.37 3.26
CA SER A 88 -16.41 -14.77 2.06
C SER A 88 -15.29 -15.79 2.31
N ILE A 89 -14.67 -15.74 3.51
CA ILE A 89 -13.59 -16.67 3.90
C ILE A 89 -14.07 -17.88 4.72
N GLY A 90 -15.38 -18.03 4.88
CA GLY A 90 -15.97 -19.26 5.43
C GLY A 90 -16.94 -19.10 6.58
N GLY A 91 -17.20 -17.87 7.03
CA GLY A 91 -18.13 -17.54 8.09
C GLY A 91 -17.53 -17.66 9.50
N LYS A 92 -18.13 -16.92 10.43
CA LYS A 92 -17.64 -16.75 11.80
C LYS A 92 -17.41 -18.09 12.52
N ASP A 93 -18.37 -19.00 12.43
CA ASP A 93 -18.31 -20.29 13.16
C ASP A 93 -17.10 -21.12 12.76
N LYS A 94 -16.77 -21.15 11.46
CA LYS A 94 -15.59 -21.89 10.98
C LYS A 94 -14.29 -21.19 11.39
N LEU A 95 -14.25 -19.86 11.31
CA LEU A 95 -13.07 -19.09 11.67
C LEU A 95 -12.75 -19.18 13.16
N GLU A 96 -13.74 -19.16 14.05
CA GLU A 96 -13.57 -19.38 15.49
C GLU A 96 -13.03 -20.78 15.81
N GLY A 97 -13.30 -21.75 14.93
CA GLY A 97 -12.73 -23.09 14.98
C GLY A 97 -11.23 -23.16 14.69
N VAL A 98 -10.66 -22.19 13.99
CA VAL A 98 -9.23 -22.17 13.60
C VAL A 98 -8.36 -21.82 14.82
N LYS A 99 -7.48 -22.73 15.23
CA LYS A 99 -6.61 -22.55 16.39
C LYS A 99 -5.20 -22.06 16.04
N THR A 100 -4.78 -22.28 14.80
CA THR A 100 -3.46 -21.90 14.31
C THR A 100 -3.55 -21.41 12.87
N LYS A 101 -2.72 -20.42 12.52
CA LYS A 101 -2.57 -19.90 11.16
C LYS A 101 -1.09 -19.83 10.81
N ALA A 102 -0.75 -20.26 9.60
CA ALA A 102 0.55 -20.05 9.02
C ALA A 102 0.40 -19.36 7.67
N SER A 103 1.24 -18.37 7.40
CA SER A 103 1.33 -17.71 6.10
C SER A 103 2.78 -17.55 5.68
N ILE A 104 3.01 -17.60 4.38
CA ILE A 104 4.29 -17.30 3.76
C ILE A 104 4.01 -16.22 2.72
N SER A 105 4.74 -15.12 2.81
CA SER A 105 4.69 -14.02 1.86
C SER A 105 6.06 -13.83 1.24
N GLU A 106 6.11 -13.47 -0.04
CA GLU A 106 7.35 -13.20 -0.76
C GLU A 106 7.30 -11.81 -1.35
N ALA A 107 8.43 -11.12 -1.28
CA ALA A 107 8.65 -9.83 -1.92
C ALA A 107 9.98 -9.85 -2.66
N SER A 108 10.05 -9.16 -3.79
CA SER A 108 11.29 -8.94 -4.52
C SER A 108 11.80 -7.53 -4.26
N MET A 109 13.02 -7.40 -3.78
CA MET A 109 13.70 -6.13 -3.56
C MET A 109 15.08 -6.17 -4.18
N GLN A 110 15.34 -5.30 -5.15
CA GLN A 110 16.63 -5.22 -5.88
C GLN A 110 17.10 -6.57 -6.47
N GLY A 111 16.14 -7.37 -6.97
CA GLY A 111 16.43 -8.69 -7.56
C GLY A 111 16.67 -9.81 -6.55
N MET A 112 16.54 -9.56 -5.25
CA MET A 112 16.59 -10.56 -4.19
C MET A 112 15.20 -10.89 -3.69
N THR A 113 14.93 -12.18 -3.47
CA THR A 113 13.68 -12.64 -2.86
C THR A 113 13.80 -12.61 -1.34
N ILE A 114 12.89 -11.86 -0.72
CA ILE A 114 12.67 -11.85 0.73
C ILE A 114 11.42 -12.68 0.99
N GLN A 115 11.51 -13.64 1.89
CA GLN A 115 10.38 -14.45 2.33
C GLN A 115 10.07 -14.15 3.79
N VAL A 116 8.80 -13.90 4.08
CA VAL A 116 8.28 -13.71 5.45
C VAL A 116 7.37 -14.87 5.80
N SER A 117 7.76 -15.68 6.78
CA SER A 117 6.96 -16.76 7.34
C SER A 117 6.36 -16.29 8.67
N ASN A 118 5.03 -16.30 8.78
CA ASN A 118 4.32 -15.95 9.98
C ASN A 118 3.49 -17.14 10.48
N ARG A 119 3.61 -17.47 11.76
CA ARG A 119 2.81 -18.50 12.44
C ARG A 119 2.22 -17.91 13.69
N GLN A 120 0.90 -18.08 13.86
CA GLN A 120 0.16 -17.52 14.96
C GLN A 120 -0.80 -18.57 15.54
N THR A 121 -1.14 -18.41 16.83
CA THR A 121 -2.12 -19.24 17.51
C THR A 121 -3.15 -18.37 18.25
N THR A 122 -4.33 -18.93 18.52
CA THR A 122 -5.35 -18.29 19.38
C THR A 122 -4.88 -18.06 20.82
N LYS A 123 -3.78 -18.69 21.24
CA LYS A 123 -3.16 -18.49 22.55
C LYS A 123 -2.17 -17.31 22.58
N LYS A 124 -2.29 -16.36 21.64
CA LYS A 124 -1.39 -15.22 21.54
C LYS A 124 0.10 -15.64 21.47
N GLN A 125 0.37 -16.67 20.67
CA GLN A 125 1.72 -17.09 20.33
C GLN A 125 1.99 -16.73 18.89
N MET A 126 3.16 -16.17 18.61
CA MET A 126 3.56 -15.79 17.26
C MET A 126 5.02 -16.11 17.02
N ARG A 127 5.33 -16.53 15.80
CA ARG A 127 6.68 -16.64 15.27
C ARG A 127 6.69 -16.03 13.86
N VAL A 128 7.45 -14.98 13.69
CA VAL A 128 7.74 -14.37 12.39
C VAL A 128 9.20 -14.59 12.05
N GLU A 129 9.47 -15.05 10.85
CA GLU A 129 10.83 -15.20 10.32
C GLU A 129 10.92 -14.48 8.99
N VAL A 130 11.91 -13.62 8.87
CA VAL A 130 12.29 -12.96 7.62
C VAL A 130 13.56 -13.64 7.12
N SER A 131 13.47 -14.23 5.94
CA SER A 131 14.61 -14.90 5.29
C SER A 131 14.91 -14.27 3.94
N MET A 132 16.18 -14.31 3.59
CA MET A 132 16.70 -13.86 2.30
C MET A 132 17.65 -14.92 1.77
N MET A 133 17.48 -15.33 0.51
CA MET A 133 18.29 -16.39 -0.12
C MET A 133 18.35 -17.68 0.72
N GLY A 134 17.24 -18.03 1.39
CA GLY A 134 17.14 -19.23 2.24
C GLY A 134 17.73 -19.10 3.65
N ASN A 135 18.36 -17.97 3.99
CA ASN A 135 18.91 -17.72 5.33
C ASN A 135 17.96 -16.85 6.15
N VAL A 136 17.71 -17.23 7.39
CA VAL A 136 16.91 -16.42 8.34
C VAL A 136 17.77 -15.24 8.79
N MET A 137 17.33 -14.04 8.43
CA MET A 137 17.99 -12.79 8.79
C MET A 137 17.45 -12.22 10.09
N GLN A 138 16.15 -12.39 10.30
CA GLN A 138 15.45 -11.89 11.48
C GLN A 138 14.40 -12.90 11.93
N LYS A 139 14.21 -13.02 13.24
CA LYS A 139 13.19 -13.84 13.84
C LYS A 139 12.59 -13.10 15.04
N THR A 140 11.28 -13.08 15.12
CA THR A 140 10.52 -12.59 16.28
C THR A 140 9.68 -13.75 16.83
N VAL A 141 9.80 -14.01 18.11
CA VAL A 141 9.02 -15.04 18.78
C VAL A 141 8.42 -14.46 20.04
N VAL A 142 7.11 -14.59 20.19
CA VAL A 142 6.40 -14.17 21.41
C VAL A 142 5.43 -15.25 21.89
N ASN A 143 5.21 -15.25 23.17
CA ASN A 143 4.08 -15.87 23.83
C ASN A 143 3.51 -14.91 24.89
N GLN A 144 2.47 -15.32 25.63
CA GLN A 144 1.81 -14.44 26.59
C GLN A 144 2.72 -13.85 27.68
N THR A 145 3.89 -14.44 27.93
CA THR A 145 4.74 -14.07 29.07
C THR A 145 6.14 -13.62 28.67
N LYS A 146 6.61 -13.99 27.48
CA LYS A 146 7.97 -13.74 27.02
C LYS A 146 8.00 -13.53 25.52
N GLY A 147 8.96 -12.72 25.08
CA GLY A 147 9.26 -12.51 23.66
C GLY A 147 10.73 -12.25 23.45
N TYR A 148 11.21 -12.52 22.25
CA TYR A 148 12.53 -12.12 21.82
C TYR A 148 12.58 -11.81 20.32
N ASN A 149 13.48 -10.93 19.97
CA ASN A 149 13.96 -10.72 18.61
C ASN A 149 15.33 -11.37 18.45
N GLU A 150 15.55 -11.99 17.29
CA GLU A 150 16.84 -12.54 16.90
C GLU A 150 17.23 -11.92 15.55
N MET A 151 18.40 -11.34 15.46
CA MET A 151 18.94 -10.76 14.25
C MET A 151 20.35 -11.28 14.04
N GLN A 152 20.62 -11.89 12.89
CA GLN A 152 21.92 -12.49 12.56
C GLN A 152 22.47 -13.44 13.65
N GLY A 153 21.56 -14.20 14.27
CA GLY A 153 21.91 -15.14 15.34
C GLY A 153 22.04 -14.53 16.74
N GLN A 154 21.97 -13.22 16.87
CA GLN A 154 21.97 -12.53 18.16
C GLN A 154 20.55 -12.40 18.69
N LYS A 155 20.29 -13.01 19.85
CA LYS A 155 19.01 -13.01 20.52
C LYS A 155 18.93 -11.88 21.54
N MET A 156 17.87 -11.05 21.44
CA MET A 156 17.54 -9.99 22.37
C MET A 156 16.16 -10.22 22.97
N GLU A 157 16.07 -10.30 24.29
CA GLU A 157 14.79 -10.45 24.97
C GLU A 157 13.99 -9.13 24.91
N MET A 158 12.70 -9.25 24.69
CA MET A 158 11.79 -8.11 24.69
C MET A 158 11.57 -7.60 26.11
N LYS A 159 11.55 -6.27 26.25
CA LYS A 159 11.04 -5.64 27.47
C LYS A 159 9.54 -5.83 27.56
N ARG A 160 8.99 -5.70 28.78
CA ARG A 160 7.58 -5.91 29.04
C ARG A 160 6.66 -5.04 28.15
N GLU A 161 6.96 -3.78 28.02
CA GLU A 161 6.19 -2.84 27.20
C GLU A 161 6.20 -3.23 25.72
N GLU A 162 7.36 -3.62 25.18
CA GLU A 162 7.50 -4.11 23.81
C GLU A 162 6.69 -5.39 23.57
N LEU A 163 6.76 -6.32 24.51
CA LEU A 163 5.97 -7.55 24.46
C LEU A 163 4.47 -7.27 24.47
N GLU A 164 3.99 -6.43 25.39
CA GLU A 164 2.57 -6.05 25.50
C GLU A 164 2.07 -5.39 24.21
N ASN A 165 2.85 -4.52 23.58
CA ASN A 165 2.51 -3.90 22.30
C ASN A 165 2.49 -4.93 21.17
N THR A 166 3.48 -5.80 21.08
CA THR A 166 3.52 -6.86 20.07
C THR A 166 2.31 -7.80 20.22
N LEU A 167 1.92 -8.15 21.44
CA LEU A 167 0.79 -9.05 21.68
C LEU A 167 -0.58 -8.48 21.28
N LYS A 168 -0.73 -7.15 21.21
CA LYS A 168 -1.97 -6.52 20.70
C LYS A 168 -2.20 -6.88 19.23
N ASP A 169 -1.13 -7.00 18.44
CA ASP A 169 -1.19 -7.30 17.01
C ASP A 169 -1.25 -8.81 16.71
N VAL A 170 -1.09 -9.66 17.73
CA VAL A 170 -1.19 -11.12 17.54
C VAL A 170 -2.65 -11.54 17.51
N SER A 171 -3.18 -11.69 16.30
CA SER A 171 -4.52 -12.25 16.06
C SER A 171 -4.53 -13.04 14.75
N ILE A 172 -5.22 -14.19 14.77
CA ILE A 172 -5.41 -15.03 13.57
C ILE A 172 -6.36 -14.34 12.59
N PHE A 173 -7.43 -13.76 13.08
CA PHE A 173 -8.44 -13.01 12.35
C PHE A 173 -8.77 -11.74 13.13
N PRO A 174 -7.98 -10.68 12.97
CA PRO A 174 -8.20 -9.43 13.67
C PRO A 174 -9.60 -8.83 13.40
N GLU A 175 -10.18 -9.14 12.25
CA GLU A 175 -11.52 -8.71 11.87
C GLU A 175 -12.64 -9.27 12.76
N LEU A 176 -12.40 -10.38 13.45
CA LEU A 176 -13.33 -10.93 14.45
C LEU A 176 -13.21 -10.28 15.84
N GLU A 177 -12.08 -9.62 16.10
CA GLU A 177 -11.74 -9.09 17.43
C GLU A 177 -11.92 -7.56 17.50
N ILE A 178 -11.94 -6.84 16.34
CA ILE A 178 -12.02 -5.39 16.34
C ILE A 178 -13.42 -4.89 16.67
N ASP A 179 -13.47 -3.82 17.45
CA ASP A 179 -14.68 -3.04 17.63
C ASP A 179 -14.98 -2.25 16.34
N PRO A 180 -16.13 -2.48 15.69
CA PRO A 180 -16.50 -1.77 14.48
C PRO A 180 -16.51 -0.24 14.60
N ASP A 181 -16.69 0.28 15.80
CA ASP A 181 -16.70 1.71 16.07
C ASP A 181 -15.28 2.34 16.05
N GLN A 182 -14.23 1.50 16.10
CA GLN A 182 -12.84 1.93 16.02
C GLN A 182 -12.31 2.02 14.59
N ILE A 183 -13.07 1.53 13.60
CA ILE A 183 -12.68 1.53 12.20
C ILE A 183 -13.60 2.44 11.39
N SER A 184 -13.10 2.93 10.26
CA SER A 184 -13.89 3.82 9.41
C SER A 184 -13.78 3.45 7.93
N LEU A 185 -14.93 3.35 7.27
CA LEU A 185 -15.04 3.21 5.83
C LEU A 185 -14.79 4.58 5.18
N LYS A 186 -13.75 4.69 4.35
CA LYS A 186 -13.35 5.95 3.72
C LYS A 186 -13.98 6.16 2.35
N GLY A 187 -14.12 5.11 1.57
CA GLY A 187 -14.63 5.19 0.21
C GLY A 187 -14.37 3.91 -0.57
N ILE A 188 -14.63 3.99 -1.87
CA ILE A 188 -14.23 2.98 -2.84
C ILE A 188 -13.08 3.55 -3.65
N VAL A 189 -11.97 2.82 -3.70
CA VAL A 189 -10.76 3.17 -4.46
C VAL A 189 -10.40 2.02 -5.39
N SER A 190 -9.54 2.28 -6.38
CA SER A 190 -9.02 1.21 -7.25
C SER A 190 -7.69 0.70 -6.68
N VAL A 191 -7.61 -0.61 -6.45
CA VAL A 191 -6.39 -1.33 -6.07
C VAL A 191 -6.05 -2.30 -7.20
N ASP A 192 -4.96 -2.08 -7.91
CA ASP A 192 -4.53 -2.88 -9.08
C ASP A 192 -5.63 -3.11 -10.13
N GLY A 193 -6.51 -2.10 -10.32
CA GLY A 193 -7.63 -2.18 -11.27
C GLY A 193 -8.89 -2.84 -10.71
N VAL A 194 -8.92 -3.24 -9.45
CA VAL A 194 -10.09 -3.78 -8.76
C VAL A 194 -10.65 -2.72 -7.82
N ASP A 195 -11.98 -2.50 -7.88
CA ASP A 195 -12.65 -1.62 -6.92
C ASP A 195 -12.61 -2.23 -5.53
N ALA A 196 -12.19 -1.44 -4.55
CA ALA A 196 -12.02 -1.87 -3.19
C ALA A 196 -12.56 -0.86 -2.18
N TYR A 197 -13.21 -1.34 -1.16
CA TYR A 197 -13.54 -0.58 0.04
C TYR A 197 -12.28 -0.27 0.83
N GLU A 198 -12.03 1.01 1.09
CA GLU A 198 -10.93 1.47 1.92
C GLU A 198 -11.41 1.58 3.37
N ILE A 199 -10.87 0.71 4.24
CA ILE A 199 -11.16 0.70 5.67
C ILE A 199 -9.93 1.19 6.43
N LYS A 200 -10.03 2.35 7.07
CA LYS A 200 -9.03 2.83 8.02
C LYS A 200 -9.18 2.07 9.34
N TRP A 201 -8.16 1.29 9.66
CA TRP A 201 -8.12 0.43 10.86
C TRP A 201 -7.49 1.14 12.06
N SER A 202 -6.44 1.90 11.82
CA SER A 202 -5.74 2.76 12.78
C SER A 202 -5.06 3.91 12.05
N ASP A 203 -4.32 4.78 12.76
CA ASP A 203 -3.62 5.89 12.12
C ASP A 203 -2.60 5.43 11.06
N ASN A 204 -1.97 4.28 11.30
CA ASN A 204 -0.92 3.73 10.44
C ASN A 204 -1.36 2.48 9.67
N LYS A 205 -2.64 2.07 9.74
CA LYS A 205 -3.07 0.82 9.13
C LYS A 205 -4.38 0.98 8.37
N THR A 206 -4.35 0.60 7.09
CA THR A 206 -5.51 0.64 6.19
C THR A 206 -5.64 -0.69 5.45
N PHE A 207 -6.85 -1.21 5.41
CA PHE A 207 -7.19 -2.42 4.66
C PHE A 207 -8.05 -2.11 3.46
N PHE A 208 -7.87 -2.89 2.40
CA PHE A 208 -8.63 -2.78 1.16
C PHE A 208 -9.32 -4.10 0.89
N TYR A 209 -10.66 -4.06 0.78
CA TYR A 209 -11.50 -5.22 0.52
C TYR A 209 -12.21 -5.05 -0.82
N ALA A 210 -12.12 -6.04 -1.71
CA ALA A 210 -12.80 -6.02 -3.00
C ALA A 210 -14.28 -5.71 -2.83
N VAL A 211 -14.81 -4.85 -3.69
CA VAL A 211 -16.26 -4.56 -3.73
C VAL A 211 -17.05 -5.83 -4.08
N GLU A 212 -16.53 -6.61 -5.03
CA GLU A 212 -17.10 -7.91 -5.36
C GLU A 212 -16.44 -9.01 -4.55
N GLY A 213 -17.24 -9.74 -3.78
CA GLY A 213 -16.80 -10.90 -2.99
C GLY A 213 -16.06 -10.56 -1.70
N PHE A 214 -15.86 -9.29 -1.35
CA PHE A 214 -15.30 -8.80 -0.09
C PHE A 214 -13.92 -9.36 0.30
N LEU A 215 -13.18 -9.94 -0.64
CA LEU A 215 -11.84 -10.47 -0.34
C LEU A 215 -10.86 -9.34 -0.04
N LYS A 216 -10.00 -9.55 0.95
CA LYS A 216 -8.92 -8.61 1.27
C LYS A 216 -7.88 -8.59 0.15
N LEU A 217 -7.67 -7.43 -0.46
CA LEU A 217 -6.72 -7.24 -1.56
C LEU A 217 -5.36 -6.78 -1.06
N GLN A 218 -5.36 -5.81 -0.15
CA GLN A 218 -4.14 -5.15 0.28
C GLN A 218 -4.24 -4.68 1.73
N THR A 219 -3.09 -4.57 2.37
CA THR A 219 -2.89 -3.87 3.66
C THR A 219 -1.77 -2.86 3.47
N LEU A 220 -2.00 -1.63 3.95
CA LEU A 220 -0.97 -0.59 4.11
C LEU A 220 -0.72 -0.40 5.61
N GLU A 221 0.58 -0.39 6.00
CA GLU A 221 1.09 -0.19 7.37
C GLU A 221 2.16 0.90 7.38
#